data_d4bdeba987e66d341072b217a2b74934
#
_entry.id   d4bdeba987e66d341072b217a2b74934
#
_cell.length_a   1.000
_cell.length_b   1.000
_cell.length_c   1.000
_cell.angle_alpha   90.00
_cell.angle_beta   90.00
_cell.angle_gamma   90.00
#
_symmetry.space_group_name_H-M   'P 1'
#
loop_
_entity.id
_entity.type
_entity.pdbx_description
1 polymer ?
#
loop_
_entity_poly.entity_id
_entity_poly.type
_entity_poly.pdbx_seq_one_letter_code
_entity_poly.pdbx_strand_id
1 'polypeptide(L)'
;TSQILGNNECFEPITSNIYSRSTLAGEFMVANKHLMKELKELNMWNEEIKNNIIENKGSVKYIDGLPEHIKEKYKTVWEIPMKDIILMAKDRGAFICQSQSLNLWQEEPNYSSLTSMHFYSWKQGLKTGVYYLRRKAKHQAQQFTIDPTKVRKASETDEECEMCSA
;
A
#
# COMPACT_ATOMS: atom_id res chain seq x y z
N THR A 1 3.34 -17.14 4.89
CA THR A 1 4.54 -16.96 5.59
C THR A 1 4.55 -15.71 6.41
N SER A 2 4.90 -15.90 7.62
CA SER A 2 4.51 -15.08 8.73
C SER A 2 5.29 -13.77 8.83
N GLN A 3 4.65 -12.80 9.43
CA GLN A 3 5.22 -11.55 9.90
C GLN A 3 6.21 -11.80 11.05
N ILE A 4 7.38 -12.31 10.73
CA ILE A 4 8.43 -12.58 11.72
C ILE A 4 8.99 -11.24 12.18
N LEU A 5 9.12 -11.07 13.51
CA LEU A 5 9.65 -9.85 14.15
C LEU A 5 8.86 -8.57 13.80
N GLY A 6 7.59 -8.68 13.45
CA GLY A 6 6.74 -7.55 13.08
C GLY A 6 7.09 -6.94 11.72
N ASN A 7 7.74 -7.69 10.84
CA ASN A 7 7.95 -7.31 9.46
C ASN A 7 6.69 -7.58 8.63
N ASN A 8 6.63 -7.00 7.43
CA ASN A 8 5.55 -7.25 6.49
C ASN A 8 5.65 -8.66 5.90
N GLU A 9 4.55 -9.15 5.35
CA GLU A 9 4.50 -10.47 4.70
C GLU A 9 5.36 -10.49 3.43
N CYS A 10 6.12 -11.55 3.23
CA CYS A 10 6.97 -11.71 2.05
C CYS A 10 7.84 -10.47 1.78
N PHE A 11 7.83 -10.01 0.54
CA PHE A 11 8.42 -8.76 0.07
C PHE A 11 7.34 -7.82 -0.51
N GLU A 12 6.11 -7.96 -0.05
CA GLU A 12 5.02 -7.08 -0.48
C GLU A 12 5.11 -5.72 0.22
N PRO A 13 4.78 -4.62 -0.47
CA PRO A 13 4.62 -3.34 0.16
C PRO A 13 3.48 -3.36 1.19
N ILE A 14 3.52 -2.44 2.14
CA ILE A 14 2.45 -2.33 3.14
C ILE A 14 1.15 -1.86 2.50
N THR A 15 0.04 -2.40 2.95
CA THR A 15 -1.29 -2.02 2.47
C THR A 15 -1.84 -0.79 3.16
N SER A 16 -1.40 -0.54 4.39
CA SER A 16 -1.81 0.60 5.21
C SER A 16 -0.78 0.83 6.32
N ASN A 17 -0.49 2.08 6.64
CA ASN A 17 0.40 2.43 7.74
C ASN A 17 -0.26 2.34 9.11
N ILE A 18 -1.60 2.38 9.17
CA ILE A 18 -2.39 2.09 10.38
C ILE A 18 -3.55 1.19 9.97
N TYR A 19 -3.74 0.09 10.65
CA TYR A 19 -4.83 -0.85 10.39
C TYR A 19 -5.31 -1.54 11.65
N SER A 20 -6.53 -2.04 11.65
CA SER A 20 -7.04 -2.89 12.72
C SER A 20 -6.71 -4.35 12.44
N ARG A 21 -6.29 -5.06 13.47
CA ARG A 21 -6.05 -6.50 13.44
C ARG A 21 -6.98 -7.19 14.41
N SER A 22 -7.87 -8.01 13.87
CA SER A 22 -8.75 -8.85 14.68
C SER A 22 -8.06 -10.16 15.05
N THR A 23 -8.10 -10.52 16.32
CA THR A 23 -7.58 -11.77 16.86
C THR A 23 -8.64 -12.39 17.78
N LEU A 24 -8.40 -13.61 18.22
CA LEU A 24 -9.28 -14.26 19.22
C LEU A 24 -9.35 -13.49 20.55
N ALA A 25 -8.34 -12.68 20.87
CA ALA A 25 -8.27 -11.86 22.08
C ALA A 25 -8.91 -10.47 21.91
N GLY A 26 -9.37 -10.11 20.70
CA GLY A 26 -9.99 -8.82 20.41
C GLY A 26 -9.44 -8.15 19.16
N GLU A 27 -9.82 -6.89 18.98
CA GLU A 27 -9.40 -6.04 17.87
C GLU A 27 -8.34 -5.04 18.35
N PHE A 28 -7.22 -4.99 17.65
CA PHE A 28 -6.07 -4.16 18.00
C PHE A 28 -5.70 -3.24 16.84
N MET A 29 -5.48 -1.96 17.16
CA MET A 29 -4.91 -1.00 16.21
C MET A 29 -3.40 -1.22 16.11
N VAL A 30 -2.92 -1.44 14.91
CA VAL A 30 -1.49 -1.63 14.60
C VAL A 30 -1.02 -0.48 13.73
N ALA A 31 0.01 0.23 14.20
CA ALA A 31 0.67 1.29 13.45
C ALA A 31 2.05 0.81 12.96
N ASN A 32 2.46 1.30 11.77
CA ASN A 32 3.80 1.08 11.25
C ASN A 32 4.82 1.70 12.22
N LYS A 33 5.56 0.84 12.92
CA LYS A 33 6.51 1.24 13.97
C LYS A 33 7.62 2.18 13.46
N HIS A 34 8.03 2.01 12.18
CA HIS A 34 9.08 2.83 11.57
C HIS A 34 8.57 4.23 11.27
N LEU A 35 7.39 4.36 10.66
CA LEU A 35 6.73 5.65 10.45
C LEU A 35 6.49 6.37 11.77
N MET A 36 5.94 5.66 12.77
CA MET A 36 5.68 6.23 14.08
C MET A 36 6.96 6.78 14.73
N LYS A 37 8.09 6.07 14.57
CA LYS A 37 9.39 6.54 15.10
C LYS A 37 9.82 7.83 14.41
N GLU A 38 9.81 7.89 13.09
CA GLU A 38 10.20 9.09 12.32
C GLU A 38 9.27 10.28 12.60
N LEU A 39 7.96 10.05 12.69
CA LEU A 39 7.02 11.11 13.08
C LEU A 39 7.25 11.64 14.50
N LYS A 40 7.67 10.79 15.45
CA LYS A 40 8.06 11.22 16.79
C LYS A 40 9.34 12.05 16.78
N GLU A 41 10.33 11.66 15.99
CA GLU A 41 11.59 12.42 15.83
C GLU A 41 11.32 13.82 15.24
N LEU A 42 10.30 13.96 14.39
CA LEU A 42 9.84 15.24 13.85
C LEU A 42 8.86 15.99 14.77
N ASN A 43 8.54 15.47 15.95
CA ASN A 43 7.49 15.98 16.84
C ASN A 43 6.11 16.13 16.19
N MET A 44 5.82 15.32 15.18
CA MET A 44 4.55 15.32 14.42
C MET A 44 3.57 14.22 14.85
N TRP A 45 3.99 13.27 15.70
CA TRP A 45 3.11 12.17 16.12
C TRP A 45 2.09 12.65 17.15
N ASN A 46 0.87 12.88 16.72
CA ASN A 46 -0.27 13.29 17.54
C ASN A 46 -1.57 12.57 17.08
N GLU A 47 -2.68 12.79 17.81
CA GLU A 47 -3.97 12.18 17.48
C GLU A 47 -4.53 12.68 16.14
N GLU A 48 -4.27 13.93 15.77
CA GLU A 48 -4.72 14.51 14.51
C GLU A 48 -4.07 13.80 13.32
N ILE A 49 -2.76 13.64 13.33
CA ILE A 49 -2.00 12.92 12.29
C ILE A 49 -2.43 11.45 12.23
N LYS A 50 -2.62 10.81 13.36
CA LYS A 50 -3.10 9.44 13.43
C LYS A 50 -4.48 9.30 12.77
N ASN A 51 -5.42 10.20 13.09
CA ASN A 51 -6.76 10.21 12.50
C ASN A 51 -6.71 10.50 11.00
N ASN A 52 -5.84 11.42 10.55
CA ASN A 52 -5.62 11.70 9.14
C ASN A 52 -5.15 10.44 8.39
N ILE A 53 -4.17 9.71 8.92
CA ILE A 53 -3.70 8.45 8.30
C ILE A 53 -4.83 7.42 8.23
N ILE A 54 -5.64 7.27 9.27
CA ILE A 54 -6.75 6.31 9.30
C ILE A 54 -7.80 6.68 8.25
N GLU A 55 -8.20 7.94 8.16
CA GLU A 55 -9.21 8.41 7.20
C GLU A 55 -8.71 8.25 5.76
N ASN A 56 -7.44 8.54 5.50
CA ASN A 56 -6.81 8.35 4.20
C ASN A 56 -6.36 6.89 3.97
N LYS A 57 -7.02 5.92 4.62
CA LYS A 57 -6.82 4.48 4.38
C LYS A 57 -5.38 4.02 4.58
N GLY A 58 -4.66 4.67 5.48
CA GLY A 58 -3.27 4.37 5.82
C GLY A 58 -2.23 5.10 4.98
N SER A 59 -2.64 5.98 4.05
CA SER A 59 -1.73 6.84 3.30
C SER A 59 -1.22 8.01 4.15
N VAL A 60 0.02 8.39 3.91
CA VAL A 60 0.66 9.58 4.52
C VAL A 60 0.75 10.76 3.53
N LYS A 61 0.27 10.58 2.31
CA LYS A 61 0.36 11.56 1.21
C LYS A 61 -0.22 12.93 1.61
N TYR A 62 -1.32 12.93 2.34
CA TYR A 62 -2.12 14.12 2.65
C TYR A 62 -1.77 14.77 3.99
N ILE A 63 -0.64 14.42 4.59
CA ILE A 63 -0.19 15.03 5.84
C ILE A 63 0.55 16.33 5.51
N ASP A 64 -0.01 17.44 5.96
CA ASP A 64 0.59 18.77 5.80
C ASP A 64 1.91 18.87 6.60
N GLY A 65 2.93 19.47 5.99
CA GLY A 65 4.23 19.68 6.63
C GLY A 65 5.13 18.45 6.73
N LEU A 66 4.66 17.27 6.30
CA LEU A 66 5.49 16.07 6.28
C LEU A 66 6.52 16.16 5.13
N PRO A 67 7.82 15.92 5.38
CA PRO A 67 8.85 15.91 4.34
C PRO A 67 8.54 14.91 3.24
N GLU A 68 8.78 15.31 1.98
CA GLU A 68 8.43 14.49 0.81
C GLU A 68 9.11 13.12 0.79
N HIS A 69 10.37 13.06 1.22
CA HIS A 69 11.09 11.79 1.30
C HIS A 69 10.44 10.77 2.27
N ILE A 70 9.72 11.23 3.29
CA ILE A 70 8.97 10.35 4.20
C ILE A 70 7.66 9.91 3.52
N LYS A 71 6.97 10.81 2.82
CA LYS A 71 5.78 10.45 2.03
C LYS A 71 6.11 9.38 1.00
N GLU A 72 7.20 9.55 0.27
CA GLU A 72 7.69 8.56 -0.71
C GLU A 72 8.05 7.21 -0.07
N LYS A 73 8.74 7.24 1.07
CA LYS A 73 9.19 6.05 1.79
C LYS A 73 8.04 5.20 2.33
N TYR A 74 6.97 5.84 2.80
CA TYR A 74 5.84 5.17 3.43
C TYR A 74 4.58 5.10 2.55
N LYS A 75 4.76 5.15 1.23
CA LYS A 75 3.69 4.85 0.28
C LYS A 75 3.06 3.50 0.57
N THR A 76 1.75 3.45 0.48
CA THR A 76 1.02 2.18 0.52
C THR A 76 1.13 1.46 -0.83
N VAL A 77 0.83 0.17 -0.86
CA VAL A 77 0.85 -0.61 -2.10
C VAL A 77 -0.08 -0.05 -3.18
N TRP A 78 -1.13 0.67 -2.79
CA TRP A 78 -2.08 1.29 -3.70
C TRP A 78 -1.52 2.52 -4.42
N GLU A 79 -0.48 3.12 -3.86
CA GLU A 79 0.20 4.31 -4.39
C GLU A 79 1.45 3.97 -5.19
N ILE A 80 1.90 2.70 -5.14
CA ILE A 80 3.08 2.23 -5.86
C ILE A 80 2.65 1.69 -7.23
N PRO A 81 3.27 2.15 -8.33
CA PRO A 81 3.01 1.60 -9.66
C PRO A 81 3.30 0.09 -9.71
N MET A 82 2.38 -0.70 -10.25
CA MET A 82 2.57 -2.15 -10.37
C MET A 82 3.75 -2.52 -11.27
N LYS A 83 4.13 -1.64 -12.19
CA LYS A 83 5.35 -1.76 -12.97
C LYS A 83 6.59 -1.93 -12.10
N ASP A 84 6.71 -1.16 -11.03
CA ASP A 84 7.86 -1.21 -10.12
C ASP A 84 7.87 -2.52 -9.32
N ILE A 85 6.72 -3.00 -8.91
CA ILE A 85 6.57 -4.30 -8.25
C ILE A 85 7.02 -5.44 -9.19
N ILE A 86 6.64 -5.38 -10.47
CA ILE A 86 7.05 -6.36 -11.47
C ILE A 86 8.56 -6.28 -11.72
N LEU A 87 9.15 -5.09 -11.80
CA LEU A 87 10.60 -4.91 -11.97
C LEU A 87 11.37 -5.45 -10.77
N MET A 88 10.93 -5.19 -9.55
CA MET A 88 11.53 -5.78 -8.36
C MET A 88 11.46 -7.31 -8.36
N ALA A 89 10.37 -7.89 -8.86
CA ALA A 89 10.25 -9.33 -9.02
C ALA A 89 11.20 -9.87 -10.10
N LYS A 90 11.37 -9.15 -11.20
CA LYS A 90 12.36 -9.47 -12.25
C LYS A 90 13.78 -9.51 -11.68
N ASP A 91 14.17 -8.49 -10.93
CA ASP A 91 15.52 -8.38 -10.38
C ASP A 91 15.81 -9.52 -9.39
N ARG A 92 14.84 -9.86 -8.52
CA ARG A 92 14.95 -11.02 -7.65
C ARG A 92 15.00 -12.35 -8.41
N GLY A 93 14.34 -12.41 -9.56
CA GLY A 93 14.23 -13.61 -10.39
C GLY A 93 15.58 -14.19 -10.81
N ALA A 94 16.63 -13.38 -10.90
CA ALA A 94 17.98 -13.82 -11.19
C ALA A 94 18.58 -14.74 -10.11
N PHE A 95 18.08 -14.64 -8.88
CA PHE A 95 18.57 -15.35 -7.70
C PHE A 95 17.59 -16.43 -7.20
N ILE A 96 16.47 -16.63 -7.88
CA ILE A 96 15.41 -17.56 -7.50
C ILE A 96 15.22 -18.59 -8.62
N CYS A 97 15.43 -19.86 -8.31
CA CYS A 97 15.30 -20.95 -9.29
C CYS A 97 13.83 -21.25 -9.66
N GLN A 98 12.90 -21.01 -8.74
CA GLN A 98 11.46 -21.25 -8.90
C GLN A 98 10.72 -19.95 -9.26
N SER A 99 9.42 -20.04 -9.52
CA SER A 99 8.55 -18.88 -9.64
C SER A 99 8.36 -18.17 -8.29
N GLN A 100 7.94 -16.91 -8.34
CA GLN A 100 7.65 -16.11 -7.16
C GLN A 100 6.13 -16.02 -6.97
N SER A 101 5.66 -16.02 -5.71
CA SER A 101 4.27 -15.72 -5.36
C SER A 101 4.03 -14.21 -5.46
N LEU A 102 4.06 -13.68 -6.69
CA LEU A 102 3.90 -12.26 -6.95
C LEU A 102 2.42 -11.87 -6.90
N ASN A 103 2.05 -11.03 -5.94
CA ASN A 103 0.73 -10.43 -5.87
C ASN A 103 0.78 -9.03 -6.51
N LEU A 104 -0.21 -8.76 -7.35
CA LEU A 104 -0.41 -7.44 -7.94
C LEU A 104 -1.69 -6.82 -7.37
N TRP A 105 -1.71 -5.49 -7.31
CA TRP A 105 -2.72 -4.73 -6.61
C TRP A 105 -3.33 -3.70 -7.54
N GLN A 106 -4.64 -3.66 -7.61
CA GLN A 106 -5.37 -2.71 -8.43
C GLN A 106 -6.71 -2.38 -7.78
N GLU A 107 -7.01 -1.10 -7.61
CA GLU A 107 -8.27 -0.69 -6.98
C GLU A 107 -9.47 -1.13 -7.81
N GLU A 108 -9.46 -0.79 -9.08
CA GLU A 108 -10.50 -1.11 -10.06
C GLU A 108 -9.90 -1.82 -11.27
N PRO A 109 -9.74 -3.15 -11.20
CA PRO A 109 -9.18 -3.90 -12.32
C PRO A 109 -10.11 -3.91 -13.53
N ASN A 110 -9.53 -3.71 -14.70
CA ASN A 110 -10.21 -3.87 -15.98
C ASN A 110 -9.39 -4.78 -16.93
N TYR A 111 -10.00 -5.24 -18.00
CA TYR A 111 -9.34 -6.18 -18.93
C TYR A 111 -8.07 -5.60 -19.56
N SER A 112 -8.07 -4.33 -19.92
CA SER A 112 -6.92 -3.68 -20.55
C SER A 112 -5.74 -3.64 -19.60
N SER A 113 -5.94 -3.16 -18.37
CA SER A 113 -4.88 -3.08 -17.36
C SER A 113 -4.34 -4.44 -16.95
N LEU A 114 -5.22 -5.45 -16.83
CA LEU A 114 -4.82 -6.83 -16.53
C LEU A 114 -3.97 -7.42 -17.66
N THR A 115 -4.43 -7.27 -18.89
CA THR A 115 -3.70 -7.73 -20.07
C THR A 115 -2.34 -7.05 -20.16
N SER A 116 -2.28 -5.74 -19.96
CA SER A 116 -1.03 -4.98 -19.96
C SER A 116 -0.06 -5.49 -18.89
N MET A 117 -0.50 -5.71 -17.66
CA MET A 117 0.34 -6.25 -16.58
C MET A 117 0.87 -7.66 -16.91
N HIS A 118 0.03 -8.54 -17.45
CA HIS A 118 0.45 -9.89 -17.84
C HIS A 118 1.49 -9.88 -18.94
N PHE A 119 1.26 -9.12 -20.01
CA PHE A 119 2.24 -9.00 -21.09
C PHE A 119 3.54 -8.32 -20.65
N TYR A 120 3.43 -7.33 -19.77
CA TYR A 120 4.62 -6.68 -19.20
C TYR A 120 5.43 -7.67 -18.37
N SER A 121 4.80 -8.43 -17.48
CA SER A 121 5.45 -9.47 -16.68
C SER A 121 6.15 -10.51 -17.55
N TRP A 122 5.48 -10.97 -18.60
CA TRP A 122 6.06 -11.91 -19.56
C TRP A 122 7.26 -11.31 -20.31
N LYS A 123 7.14 -10.08 -20.80
CA LYS A 123 8.26 -9.38 -21.48
C LYS A 123 9.45 -9.16 -20.55
N GLN A 124 9.23 -9.00 -19.25
CA GLN A 124 10.30 -8.90 -18.25
C GLN A 124 10.93 -10.26 -17.89
N GLY A 125 10.43 -11.35 -18.45
CA GLY A 125 10.99 -12.69 -18.25
C GLY A 125 10.58 -13.35 -16.94
N LEU A 126 9.49 -12.93 -16.31
CA LEU A 126 8.97 -13.60 -15.13
C LEU A 126 8.45 -15.00 -15.53
N LYS A 127 8.78 -16.02 -14.73
CA LYS A 127 8.32 -17.40 -14.91
C LYS A 127 6.80 -17.53 -14.68
N THR A 128 6.24 -16.72 -13.78
CA THR A 128 4.83 -16.61 -13.49
C THR A 128 4.49 -15.12 -13.34
N GLY A 129 3.52 -14.62 -14.12
CA GLY A 129 3.23 -13.20 -14.17
C GLY A 129 2.51 -12.65 -12.94
N VAL A 130 1.58 -13.43 -12.36
CA VAL A 130 0.83 -13.03 -11.17
C VAL A 130 0.35 -14.28 -10.43
N TYR A 131 0.34 -14.21 -9.08
CA TYR A 131 -0.26 -15.22 -8.22
C TYR A 131 -1.67 -14.80 -7.80
N TYR A 132 -1.81 -13.69 -7.08
CA TYR A 132 -3.10 -13.07 -6.80
C TYR A 132 -3.17 -11.67 -7.38
N LEU A 133 -4.32 -11.34 -7.96
CA LEU A 133 -4.74 -9.97 -8.17
C LEU A 133 -5.57 -9.54 -6.97
N ARG A 134 -5.07 -8.57 -6.24
CA ARG A 134 -5.77 -8.00 -5.10
C ARG A 134 -6.47 -6.70 -5.50
N ARG A 135 -7.72 -6.57 -5.13
CA ARG A 135 -8.50 -5.34 -5.34
C ARG A 135 -8.94 -4.76 -4.01
N LYS A 136 -9.21 -3.47 -4.00
CA LYS A 136 -9.79 -2.81 -2.82
C LYS A 136 -11.22 -3.32 -2.58
N ALA A 137 -11.58 -3.53 -1.32
CA ALA A 137 -12.95 -3.88 -0.97
C ALA A 137 -13.90 -2.72 -1.32
N LYS A 138 -15.02 -3.01 -1.98
CA LYS A 138 -16.03 -2.00 -2.33
C LYS A 138 -16.69 -1.38 -1.10
N HIS A 139 -16.86 -2.18 -0.04
CA HIS A 139 -17.39 -1.73 1.24
C HIS A 139 -16.33 -1.91 2.31
N GLN A 140 -15.86 -0.82 2.88
CA GLN A 140 -15.06 -0.85 4.10
C GLN A 140 -16.01 -0.86 5.29
N ALA A 141 -15.65 -1.61 6.34
CA ALA A 141 -16.35 -1.49 7.61
C ALA A 141 -16.33 -0.01 8.04
N GLN A 142 -17.48 0.51 8.43
CA GLN A 142 -17.58 1.90 8.88
C GLN A 142 -16.64 2.11 10.06
N GLN A 143 -15.74 3.07 9.91
CA GLN A 143 -14.86 3.49 10.99
C GLN A 143 -15.62 4.44 11.90
N PHE A 144 -16.28 3.90 12.93
CA PHE A 144 -17.13 4.66 13.87
C PHE A 144 -16.37 5.58 14.83
N THR A 145 -15.05 5.64 14.74
CA THR A 145 -14.19 6.29 15.77
C THR A 145 -13.63 7.64 15.36
N ILE A 146 -13.98 8.17 14.19
CA ILE A 146 -13.43 9.44 13.70
C ILE A 146 -14.55 10.46 13.59
N ASP A 147 -14.37 11.62 14.21
CA ASP A 147 -15.25 12.76 14.06
C ASP A 147 -15.00 13.39 12.66
N PRO A 148 -15.96 13.28 11.73
CA PRO A 148 -15.77 13.70 10.34
C PRO A 148 -15.56 15.22 10.17
N THR A 149 -15.81 16.00 11.21
CA THR A 149 -15.62 17.45 11.16
C THR A 149 -14.19 17.89 11.36
N LYS A 150 -13.29 17.01 11.82
CA LYS A 150 -11.90 17.33 12.18
C LYS A 150 -10.88 16.93 11.12
N VAL A 151 -11.29 16.36 10.00
CA VAL A 151 -10.37 15.82 9.02
C VAL A 151 -10.57 16.46 7.66
N ARG A 152 -9.48 16.94 7.06
CA ARG A 152 -9.46 17.39 5.66
C ARG A 152 -9.63 16.17 4.75
N LYS A 153 -10.72 16.10 4.01
CA LYS A 153 -10.89 15.12 2.94
C LYS A 153 -9.89 15.43 1.82
N ALA A 154 -9.27 14.37 1.27
CA ALA A 154 -8.60 14.49 0.00
C ALA A 154 -9.58 15.09 -1.01
N SER A 155 -9.21 16.19 -1.65
CA SER A 155 -10.00 16.75 -2.74
C SER A 155 -10.07 15.70 -3.86
N GLU A 156 -11.25 15.51 -4.43
CA GLU A 156 -11.52 14.53 -5.50
C GLU A 156 -10.82 14.85 -6.85
N THR A 157 -9.76 15.64 -6.81
CA THR A 157 -9.00 16.07 -7.99
C THR A 157 -7.62 15.43 -7.99
N ASP A 158 -7.53 14.13 -8.07
CA ASP A 158 -6.31 13.48 -8.56
C ASP A 158 -6.65 12.82 -9.91
N GLU A 159 -6.13 13.47 -10.93
CA GLU A 159 -6.21 13.15 -12.35
C GLU A 159 -5.92 11.68 -12.64
N GLU A 160 -6.58 11.17 -13.68
CA GLU A 160 -6.41 9.83 -14.22
C GLU A 160 -4.93 9.48 -14.37
N CYS A 161 -4.58 8.30 -13.90
CA CYS A 161 -3.23 7.76 -14.00
C CYS A 161 -2.83 7.62 -15.48
N GLU A 162 -2.06 8.57 -16.01
CA GLU A 162 -1.52 8.58 -17.39
C GLU A 162 -0.61 7.40 -17.74
N MET A 163 -0.35 6.47 -16.82
CA MET A 163 0.62 5.39 -17.00
C MET A 163 0.05 4.08 -17.53
N CYS A 164 -1.21 4.05 -17.96
CA CYS A 164 -1.80 2.88 -18.62
C CYS A 164 -1.82 2.97 -20.15
N SER A 165 -1.23 4.01 -20.73
CA SER A 165 -1.16 4.22 -22.18
C SER A 165 0.26 4.07 -22.68
N ALA A 166 0.75 2.84 -22.81
CA ALA A 166 1.87 2.50 -23.67
C ALA A 166 1.90 0.99 -23.93
#